data_7fb8fe77bfbc0f8e0b56797c8e14eb00
#
_entry.id   7fb8fe77bfbc0f8e0b56797c8e14eb00
#
_cell.length_a   1.000
_cell.length_b   1.000
_cell.length_c   1.000
_cell.angle_alpha   90.00
_cell.angle_beta   90.00
_cell.angle_gamma   90.00
#
_symmetry.space_group_name_H-M   'P 1'
#
loop_
_entity.id
_entity.type
_entity.pdbx_description
1 polymer ?
#
loop_
_entity_poly.entity_id
_entity_poly.type
_entity_poly.pdbx_seq_one_letter_code
_entity_poly.pdbx_strand_id
1 'polypeptide(L)'
;MLRKTMWQKIKKLCAVLIIIILLPYIITIFMNGQSMESNQNTALDDYCIGVLAKEVSSDYEDEMLKAQAVIVRTTVYSELDELNQEMLKKPDLNSEWYQRLKEIWQETEGQVVMYGEALALVPFHQLSNGKTRSGQEVLGSDAYPYLQVKDCSKDVGSDEQMQTQVLNLSGASIVSTYSAGYVLEVKIGEETCSGDSFRDTYDLPSSCFELQEFDGKTRVVTRGVGHGLGMSQYMANEMAKGGKSYTEILQYFFEGTEIKEVAEILWDVE
;
A
#
# COMPACT_ATOMS: atom_id res chain seq x y z
N MET A 1 -51.28 47.05 30.24
CA MET A 1 -49.90 47.20 29.75
C MET A 1 -48.90 46.36 30.54
N LEU A 2 -48.93 46.24 31.83
CA LEU A 2 -48.02 45.52 32.73
C LEU A 2 -47.92 43.99 32.44
N ARG A 3 -49.03 43.36 32.04
CA ARG A 3 -49.05 41.88 31.79
C ARG A 3 -48.24 41.44 30.53
N LYS A 4 -48.19 42.28 29.51
CA LYS A 4 -47.38 42.00 28.28
C LYS A 4 -45.87 42.10 28.53
N THR A 5 -45.46 43.08 29.36
CA THR A 5 -44.04 43.27 29.71
C THR A 5 -43.52 42.19 30.67
N MET A 6 -44.32 41.68 31.56
CA MET A 6 -43.97 40.55 32.43
C MET A 6 -43.79 39.25 31.65
N TRP A 7 -44.69 38.98 30.67
CA TRP A 7 -44.62 37.80 29.84
C TRP A 7 -43.37 37.79 28.92
N GLN A 8 -42.97 38.96 28.43
CA GLN A 8 -41.73 39.11 27.64
C GLN A 8 -40.46 38.88 28.52
N LYS A 9 -40.48 39.32 29.79
CA LYS A 9 -39.38 39.05 30.73
C LYS A 9 -39.27 37.57 31.05
N ILE A 10 -40.40 36.86 31.23
CA ILE A 10 -40.43 35.41 31.47
C ILE A 10 -39.90 34.64 30.25
N LYS A 11 -40.33 35.00 29.04
CA LYS A 11 -39.80 34.36 27.82
C LYS A 11 -38.28 34.54 27.66
N LYS A 12 -37.75 35.72 27.95
CA LYS A 12 -36.29 35.96 27.92
C LYS A 12 -35.55 35.14 28.97
N LEU A 13 -36.11 35.06 30.18
CA LEU A 13 -35.52 34.25 31.25
C LEU A 13 -35.52 32.76 30.91
N CYS A 14 -36.63 32.23 30.36
CA CYS A 14 -36.70 30.85 29.89
C CYS A 14 -35.72 30.56 28.73
N ALA A 15 -35.57 31.48 27.78
CA ALA A 15 -34.61 31.33 26.68
C ALA A 15 -33.16 31.30 27.21
N VAL A 16 -32.82 32.15 28.17
CA VAL A 16 -31.50 32.16 28.81
C VAL A 16 -31.23 30.85 29.56
N LEU A 17 -32.23 30.37 30.33
CA LEU A 17 -32.13 29.08 31.04
C LEU A 17 -31.95 27.89 30.09
N ILE A 18 -32.67 27.87 28.95
CA ILE A 18 -32.51 26.84 27.92
C ILE A 18 -31.08 26.86 27.35
N ILE A 19 -30.55 28.04 27.05
CA ILE A 19 -29.17 28.18 26.54
C ILE A 19 -28.17 27.69 27.60
N ILE A 20 -28.32 28.06 28.86
CA ILE A 20 -27.41 27.64 29.95
C ILE A 20 -27.41 26.12 30.15
N ILE A 21 -28.56 25.44 29.92
CA ILE A 21 -28.67 23.98 30.05
C ILE A 21 -28.17 23.26 28.79
N LEU A 22 -28.54 23.77 27.61
CA LEU A 22 -28.18 23.10 26.34
C LEU A 22 -26.72 23.33 25.92
N LEU A 23 -26.13 24.49 26.23
CA LEU A 23 -24.78 24.82 25.82
C LEU A 23 -23.73 23.82 26.33
N PRO A 24 -23.71 23.46 27.65
CA PRO A 24 -22.79 22.41 28.14
C PRO A 24 -23.03 21.06 27.49
N TYR A 25 -24.30 20.72 27.23
CA TYR A 25 -24.65 19.44 26.55
C TYR A 25 -24.15 19.40 25.09
N ILE A 26 -24.33 20.47 24.34
CA ILE A 26 -23.82 20.61 22.97
C ILE A 26 -22.29 20.58 22.96
N ILE A 27 -21.64 21.29 23.91
CA ILE A 27 -20.18 21.26 24.04
C ILE A 27 -19.70 19.83 24.36
N THR A 28 -20.40 19.12 25.25
CA THR A 28 -20.04 17.75 25.61
C THR A 28 -20.18 16.79 24.43
N ILE A 29 -21.24 16.89 23.62
CA ILE A 29 -21.42 16.10 22.40
C ILE A 29 -20.31 16.41 21.40
N PHE A 30 -20.02 17.68 21.17
CA PHE A 30 -18.97 18.11 20.24
C PHE A 30 -17.59 17.63 20.70
N MET A 31 -17.26 17.79 21.99
CA MET A 31 -15.99 17.30 22.55
C MET A 31 -15.87 15.78 22.53
N ASN A 32 -16.95 15.06 22.82
CA ASN A 32 -16.95 13.59 22.73
C ASN A 32 -16.87 13.09 21.27
N GLY A 33 -17.54 13.76 20.33
CA GLY A 33 -17.40 13.48 18.91
C GLY A 33 -15.96 13.62 18.46
N GLN A 34 -15.32 14.77 18.71
CA GLN A 34 -13.91 14.98 18.35
C GLN A 34 -12.96 13.98 19.03
N SER A 35 -13.23 13.56 20.26
CA SER A 35 -12.38 12.56 20.94
C SER A 35 -12.53 11.16 20.35
N MET A 36 -13.72 10.79 19.88
CA MET A 36 -13.95 9.50 19.21
C MET A 36 -13.31 9.46 17.83
N GLU A 37 -13.47 10.51 17.02
CA GLU A 37 -12.81 10.64 15.73
C GLU A 37 -11.28 10.62 15.85
N SER A 38 -10.72 11.38 16.79
CA SER A 38 -9.29 11.39 17.07
C SER A 38 -8.75 10.02 17.48
N ASN A 39 -9.50 9.25 18.26
CA ASN A 39 -9.08 7.91 18.68
C ASN A 39 -9.15 6.89 17.53
N GLN A 40 -10.15 6.98 16.65
CA GLN A 40 -10.28 6.10 15.49
C GLN A 40 -9.18 6.38 14.46
N ASN A 41 -8.89 7.65 14.18
CA ASN A 41 -7.79 8.05 13.30
C ASN A 41 -6.45 7.53 13.83
N THR A 42 -6.19 7.68 15.12
CA THR A 42 -4.96 7.17 15.75
C THR A 42 -4.85 5.64 15.63
N ALA A 43 -5.94 4.91 15.77
CA ALA A 43 -5.93 3.44 15.65
C ALA A 43 -5.70 2.98 14.21
N LEU A 44 -6.28 3.67 13.22
CA LEU A 44 -6.05 3.40 11.80
C LEU A 44 -4.61 3.74 11.40
N ASP A 45 -4.07 4.87 11.87
CA ASP A 45 -2.67 5.24 11.64
C ASP A 45 -1.72 4.21 12.24
N ASP A 46 -1.95 3.77 13.48
CA ASP A 46 -1.15 2.73 14.13
C ASP A 46 -1.20 1.40 13.35
N TYR A 47 -2.36 1.03 12.81
CA TYR A 47 -2.51 -0.14 11.94
C TYR A 47 -1.68 0.01 10.66
N CYS A 48 -1.82 1.15 9.96
CA CYS A 48 -1.07 1.43 8.73
C CYS A 48 0.45 1.46 8.96
N ILE A 49 0.91 2.05 10.07
CA ILE A 49 2.32 2.02 10.48
C ILE A 49 2.77 0.57 10.72
N GLY A 50 1.91 -0.26 11.29
CA GLY A 50 2.17 -1.69 11.47
C GLY A 50 2.28 -2.46 10.15
N VAL A 51 1.45 -2.13 9.15
CA VAL A 51 1.54 -2.67 7.79
C VAL A 51 2.84 -2.20 7.14
N LEU A 52 3.11 -0.88 7.17
CA LEU A 52 4.35 -0.29 6.63
C LEU A 52 5.60 -0.99 7.19
N ALA A 53 5.65 -1.19 8.51
CA ALA A 53 6.79 -1.80 9.19
C ALA A 53 7.08 -3.24 8.76
N LYS A 54 6.08 -3.98 8.30
CA LYS A 54 6.23 -5.37 7.79
C LYS A 54 6.76 -5.41 6.37
N GLU A 55 6.50 -4.36 5.60
CA GLU A 55 6.80 -4.30 4.17
C GLU A 55 8.18 -3.70 3.87
N VAL A 56 8.79 -2.95 4.81
CA VAL A 56 10.03 -2.21 4.55
C VAL A 56 11.15 -2.57 5.52
N SER A 57 12.40 -2.44 5.04
CA SER A 57 13.59 -2.55 5.87
C SER A 57 13.87 -1.23 6.60
N SER A 58 14.40 -1.32 7.83
CA SER A 58 14.88 -0.17 8.59
C SER A 58 16.08 0.54 7.95
N ASP A 59 16.75 -0.12 7.00
CA ASP A 59 17.92 0.42 6.29
C ASP A 59 17.54 1.25 5.06
N TYR A 60 16.22 1.36 4.77
CA TYR A 60 15.76 2.17 3.64
C TYR A 60 15.82 3.67 3.95
N GLU A 61 16.07 4.46 2.91
CA GLU A 61 16.08 5.92 2.95
C GLU A 61 14.68 6.48 3.26
N ASP A 62 14.61 7.62 3.94
CA ASP A 62 13.32 8.23 4.35
C ASP A 62 12.42 8.55 3.16
N GLU A 63 12.96 8.98 2.03
CA GLU A 63 12.16 9.23 0.82
C GLU A 63 11.54 7.95 0.23
N MET A 64 12.22 6.81 0.33
CA MET A 64 11.63 5.53 -0.02
C MET A 64 10.54 5.14 0.98
N LEU A 65 10.77 5.31 2.28
CA LEU A 65 9.78 5.02 3.33
C LEU A 65 8.53 5.91 3.17
N LYS A 66 8.67 7.18 2.79
CA LYS A 66 7.56 8.09 2.46
C LYS A 66 6.76 7.59 1.25
N ALA A 67 7.44 7.18 0.18
CA ALA A 67 6.77 6.60 -0.98
C ALA A 67 5.94 5.37 -0.58
N GLN A 68 6.51 4.47 0.22
CA GLN A 68 5.81 3.28 0.69
C GLN A 68 4.66 3.63 1.66
N ALA A 69 4.80 4.66 2.49
CA ALA A 69 3.74 5.12 3.39
C ALA A 69 2.51 5.61 2.60
N VAL A 70 2.73 6.37 1.52
CA VAL A 70 1.66 6.82 0.61
C VAL A 70 0.99 5.61 -0.08
N ILE A 71 1.78 4.62 -0.52
CA ILE A 71 1.25 3.37 -1.11
C ILE A 71 0.41 2.61 -0.08
N VAL A 72 0.91 2.38 1.13
CA VAL A 72 0.18 1.67 2.20
C VAL A 72 -1.12 2.39 2.51
N ARG A 73 -1.09 3.71 2.67
CA ARG A 73 -2.31 4.50 2.91
C ARG A 73 -3.31 4.36 1.77
N THR A 74 -2.86 4.46 0.51
CA THR A 74 -3.72 4.30 -0.66
C THR A 74 -4.40 2.94 -0.67
N THR A 75 -3.64 1.87 -0.43
CA THR A 75 -4.15 0.49 -0.41
C THR A 75 -5.12 0.28 0.74
N VAL A 76 -4.74 0.64 1.97
CA VAL A 76 -5.62 0.47 3.16
C VAL A 76 -6.91 1.25 2.99
N TYR A 77 -6.86 2.47 2.43
CA TYR A 77 -8.04 3.29 2.21
C TYR A 77 -8.94 2.75 1.09
N SER A 78 -8.41 2.00 0.14
CA SER A 78 -9.23 1.30 -0.87
C SER A 78 -9.93 0.04 -0.34
N GLU A 79 -9.52 -0.46 0.83
CA GLU A 79 -9.99 -1.69 1.47
C GLU A 79 -10.61 -1.43 2.85
N LEU A 80 -11.02 -0.20 3.16
CA LEU A 80 -11.54 0.17 4.49
C LEU A 80 -12.73 -0.67 4.94
N ASP A 81 -13.61 -1.05 4.02
CA ASP A 81 -14.78 -1.89 4.30
C ASP A 81 -14.40 -3.30 4.79
N GLU A 82 -13.17 -3.74 4.52
CA GLU A 82 -12.66 -5.05 4.94
C GLU A 82 -12.03 -5.00 6.35
N LEU A 83 -11.77 -3.80 6.88
CA LEU A 83 -11.16 -3.63 8.19
C LEU A 83 -12.19 -3.84 9.30
N ASN A 84 -11.75 -4.50 10.36
CA ASN A 84 -12.52 -4.63 11.59
C ASN A 84 -11.72 -4.13 12.80
N GLN A 85 -12.40 -3.83 13.90
CA GLN A 85 -11.76 -3.27 15.11
C GLN A 85 -10.69 -4.17 15.72
N GLU A 86 -10.73 -5.49 15.48
CA GLU A 86 -9.70 -6.41 15.98
C GLU A 86 -8.37 -6.27 15.25
N MET A 87 -8.41 -5.78 13.99
CA MET A 87 -7.22 -5.52 13.17
C MET A 87 -6.53 -4.21 13.56
N LEU A 88 -7.29 -3.23 14.09
CA LEU A 88 -6.79 -1.90 14.44
C LEU A 88 -6.02 -1.92 15.77
N LYS A 89 -4.91 -2.67 15.82
CA LYS A 89 -4.05 -2.77 16.99
C LYS A 89 -2.75 -2.03 16.77
N LYS A 90 -2.26 -1.38 17.84
CA LYS A 90 -0.93 -0.78 17.82
C LYS A 90 0.12 -1.84 17.52
N PRO A 91 1.04 -1.58 16.56
CA PRO A 91 2.08 -2.54 16.21
C PRO A 91 3.07 -2.76 17.37
N ASP A 92 3.52 -4.01 17.55
CA ASP A 92 4.57 -4.36 18.48
C ASP A 92 5.95 -4.11 17.82
N LEU A 93 6.38 -2.86 17.85
CA LEU A 93 7.65 -2.42 17.30
C LEU A 93 8.54 -1.85 18.40
N ASN A 94 9.87 -1.94 18.22
CA ASN A 94 10.76 -1.21 19.10
C ASN A 94 10.49 0.31 19.02
N SER A 95 10.72 1.03 20.10
CA SER A 95 10.31 2.43 20.23
C SER A 95 10.96 3.36 19.22
N GLU A 96 12.21 3.11 18.83
CA GLU A 96 12.97 3.93 17.88
C GLU A 96 12.41 3.76 16.45
N TRP A 97 12.24 2.50 16.00
CA TRP A 97 11.68 2.20 14.69
C TRP A 97 10.25 2.71 14.54
N TYR A 98 9.42 2.51 15.57
CA TYR A 98 8.06 3.05 15.57
C TYR A 98 8.04 4.57 15.47
N GLN A 99 8.89 5.28 16.19
CA GLN A 99 8.95 6.74 16.12
C GLN A 99 9.38 7.23 14.73
N ARG A 100 10.40 6.61 14.11
CA ARG A 100 10.81 6.94 12.74
C ARG A 100 9.67 6.75 11.75
N LEU A 101 8.98 5.60 11.78
CA LEU A 101 7.85 5.35 10.89
C LEU A 101 6.67 6.30 11.15
N LYS A 102 6.45 6.68 12.40
CA LYS A 102 5.43 7.65 12.76
C LYS A 102 5.74 9.04 12.20
N GLU A 103 6.98 9.48 12.25
CA GLU A 103 7.43 10.73 11.63
C GLU A 103 7.23 10.68 10.10
N ILE A 104 7.66 9.61 9.44
CA ILE A 104 7.43 9.36 8.01
C ILE A 104 5.93 9.42 7.66
N TRP A 105 5.10 8.79 8.48
CA TRP A 105 3.65 8.78 8.30
C TRP A 105 3.03 10.17 8.41
N GLN A 106 3.48 10.98 9.38
CA GLN A 106 3.05 12.36 9.58
C GLN A 106 3.52 13.29 8.46
N GLU A 107 4.76 13.13 7.95
CA GLU A 107 5.27 13.94 6.84
C GLU A 107 4.53 13.70 5.52
N THR A 108 3.81 12.59 5.40
CA THR A 108 2.96 12.25 4.26
C THR A 108 1.47 12.24 4.61
N GLU A 109 1.07 12.98 5.68
CA GLU A 109 -0.29 12.96 6.21
C GLU A 109 -1.33 13.23 5.11
N GLY A 110 -2.40 12.41 5.09
CA GLY A 110 -3.51 12.51 4.16
C GLY A 110 -3.18 12.20 2.69
N GLN A 111 -1.91 11.97 2.34
CA GLN A 111 -1.54 11.78 0.93
C GLN A 111 -1.80 10.36 0.44
N VAL A 112 -2.47 10.27 -0.71
CA VAL A 112 -2.77 9.03 -1.44
C VAL A 112 -2.49 9.22 -2.92
N VAL A 113 -2.36 8.10 -3.64
CA VAL A 113 -2.23 8.09 -5.09
C VAL A 113 -3.61 7.95 -5.72
N MET A 114 -3.96 8.86 -6.62
CA MET A 114 -5.23 8.89 -7.33
C MET A 114 -5.03 8.70 -8.84
N TYR A 115 -5.96 7.99 -9.48
CA TYR A 115 -6.09 7.97 -10.92
C TYR A 115 -7.50 8.42 -11.30
N GLY A 116 -7.60 9.62 -11.87
CA GLY A 116 -8.88 10.30 -12.03
C GLY A 116 -9.50 10.66 -10.67
N GLU A 117 -10.71 10.17 -10.42
CA GLU A 117 -11.45 10.42 -9.16
C GLU A 117 -11.37 9.25 -8.17
N ALA A 118 -10.65 8.18 -8.50
CA ALA A 118 -10.55 6.99 -7.67
C ALA A 118 -9.14 6.81 -7.09
N LEU A 119 -9.05 6.12 -5.95
CA LEU A 119 -7.78 5.62 -5.43
C LEU A 119 -7.13 4.69 -6.45
N ALA A 120 -5.85 4.90 -6.72
CA ALA A 120 -5.12 4.11 -7.69
C ALA A 120 -4.75 2.72 -7.11
N LEU A 121 -4.76 1.69 -7.95
CA LEU A 121 -4.12 0.42 -7.63
C LEU A 121 -2.60 0.61 -7.65
N VAL A 122 -1.94 0.50 -6.51
CA VAL A 122 -0.50 0.80 -6.34
C VAL A 122 0.28 -0.40 -5.80
N PRO A 123 0.41 -1.48 -6.58
CA PRO A 123 1.16 -2.66 -6.16
C PRO A 123 2.64 -2.35 -6.03
N PHE A 124 3.32 -3.13 -5.19
CA PHE A 124 4.76 -3.04 -5.00
C PHE A 124 5.36 -4.43 -4.78
N HIS A 125 6.67 -4.55 -4.94
CA HIS A 125 7.41 -5.78 -4.74
C HIS A 125 8.84 -5.45 -4.29
N GLN A 126 9.50 -6.40 -3.67
CA GLN A 126 10.82 -6.16 -3.09
C GLN A 126 11.88 -5.87 -4.16
N LEU A 127 11.95 -6.72 -5.21
CA LEU A 127 13.03 -6.68 -6.20
C LEU A 127 12.54 -7.20 -7.55
N SER A 128 12.71 -6.43 -8.61
CA SER A 128 12.37 -6.88 -9.97
C SER A 128 13.52 -7.68 -10.62
N ASN A 129 13.28 -8.25 -11.78
CA ASN A 129 14.34 -8.86 -12.62
C ASN A 129 15.18 -7.82 -13.40
N GLY A 130 15.05 -6.54 -13.09
CA GLY A 130 15.58 -5.39 -13.82
C GLY A 130 14.51 -4.59 -14.56
N LYS A 131 13.26 -5.08 -14.58
CA LYS A 131 12.08 -4.41 -15.16
C LYS A 131 10.82 -4.77 -14.39
N THR A 132 9.88 -3.82 -14.26
CA THR A 132 8.54 -4.13 -13.78
C THR A 132 7.70 -4.81 -14.85
N ARG A 133 6.59 -5.46 -14.47
CA ARG A 133 5.60 -6.02 -15.38
C ARG A 133 4.61 -4.97 -15.86
N SER A 134 4.01 -5.22 -17.03
CA SER A 134 2.88 -4.42 -17.53
C SER A 134 1.58 -4.79 -16.79
N GLY A 135 0.87 -3.79 -16.29
CA GLY A 135 -0.45 -3.99 -15.68
C GLY A 135 -1.46 -4.56 -16.68
N GLN A 136 -1.44 -4.10 -17.92
CA GLN A 136 -2.30 -4.62 -19.00
C GLN A 136 -2.08 -6.12 -19.22
N GLU A 137 -0.81 -6.56 -19.30
CA GLU A 137 -0.49 -7.98 -19.50
C GLU A 137 -0.88 -8.84 -18.28
N VAL A 138 -0.64 -8.35 -17.06
CA VAL A 138 -0.87 -9.12 -15.83
C VAL A 138 -2.33 -9.16 -15.42
N LEU A 139 -3.02 -8.01 -15.52
CA LEU A 139 -4.41 -7.87 -15.06
C LEU A 139 -5.43 -8.10 -16.18
N GLY A 140 -4.97 -8.21 -17.43
CA GLY A 140 -5.84 -8.39 -18.59
C GLY A 140 -6.80 -7.22 -18.82
N SER A 141 -6.40 -5.99 -18.40
CA SER A 141 -7.29 -4.82 -18.36
C SER A 141 -6.54 -3.54 -18.73
N ASP A 142 -7.18 -2.68 -19.50
CA ASP A 142 -6.71 -1.33 -19.84
C ASP A 142 -7.07 -0.29 -18.76
N ALA A 143 -7.69 -0.70 -17.66
CA ALA A 143 -8.10 0.20 -16.58
C ALA A 143 -6.91 0.82 -15.80
N TYR A 144 -5.73 0.24 -15.93
CA TYR A 144 -4.53 0.63 -15.19
C TYR A 144 -3.37 1.06 -16.10
N PRO A 145 -3.56 2.07 -16.98
CA PRO A 145 -2.57 2.43 -18.00
C PRO A 145 -1.27 3.00 -17.40
N TYR A 146 -1.30 3.39 -16.13
CA TYR A 146 -0.15 3.88 -15.36
C TYR A 146 0.74 2.75 -14.83
N LEU A 147 0.29 1.48 -14.84
CA LEU A 147 1.12 0.32 -14.49
C LEU A 147 1.91 -0.15 -15.71
N GLN A 148 2.87 0.65 -16.11
CA GLN A 148 3.73 0.39 -17.27
C GLN A 148 4.98 -0.38 -16.87
N VAL A 149 5.64 -0.98 -17.86
CA VAL A 149 6.99 -1.53 -17.69
C VAL A 149 7.97 -0.39 -17.39
N LYS A 150 8.60 -0.42 -16.23
CA LYS A 150 9.64 0.54 -15.81
C LYS A 150 11.00 -0.13 -15.74
N ASP A 151 12.04 0.62 -16.09
CA ASP A 151 13.42 0.17 -15.93
C ASP A 151 13.81 0.15 -14.45
N CYS A 152 14.27 -0.99 -13.99
CA CYS A 152 14.78 -1.19 -12.63
C CYS A 152 16.19 -1.81 -12.69
N SER A 153 17.04 -1.29 -13.56
CA SER A 153 18.38 -1.82 -13.81
C SER A 153 19.25 -1.90 -12.55
N LYS A 154 19.00 -1.07 -11.54
CA LYS A 154 19.68 -1.13 -10.23
C LYS A 154 19.36 -2.41 -9.47
N ASP A 155 18.17 -2.97 -9.65
CA ASP A 155 17.74 -4.22 -9.02
C ASP A 155 18.70 -5.39 -9.35
N VAL A 156 19.28 -5.38 -10.55
CA VAL A 156 20.20 -6.43 -11.02
C VAL A 156 21.50 -6.50 -10.19
N GLY A 157 21.84 -5.42 -9.48
CA GLY A 157 23.03 -5.34 -8.62
C GLY A 157 22.79 -5.85 -7.18
N SER A 158 21.58 -6.26 -6.83
CA SER A 158 21.28 -6.79 -5.51
C SER A 158 21.84 -8.20 -5.32
N ASP A 159 22.34 -8.52 -4.14
CA ASP A 159 22.79 -9.87 -3.76
C ASP A 159 21.63 -10.90 -3.79
N GLU A 160 20.40 -10.46 -3.62
CA GLU A 160 19.19 -11.29 -3.67
C GLU A 160 18.65 -11.49 -5.08
N GLN A 161 19.28 -10.89 -6.09
CA GLN A 161 18.79 -10.88 -7.47
C GLN A 161 18.60 -12.25 -8.07
N MET A 162 19.48 -13.20 -7.76
CA MET A 162 19.46 -14.54 -8.35
C MET A 162 19.45 -15.61 -7.25
N GLN A 163 18.43 -16.47 -7.28
CA GLN A 163 18.31 -17.59 -6.36
C GLN A 163 18.12 -18.90 -7.14
N THR A 164 18.63 -20.00 -6.59
CA THR A 164 18.53 -21.31 -7.22
C THR A 164 17.91 -22.32 -6.27
N GLN A 165 16.92 -23.05 -6.77
CA GLN A 165 16.24 -24.13 -6.03
C GLN A 165 16.16 -25.40 -6.92
N VAL A 166 16.21 -26.57 -6.31
CA VAL A 166 16.01 -27.85 -7.02
C VAL A 166 14.70 -28.47 -6.55
N LEU A 167 13.78 -28.60 -7.50
CA LEU A 167 12.47 -29.21 -7.27
C LEU A 167 12.49 -30.69 -7.59
N ASN A 168 11.81 -31.50 -6.80
CA ASN A 168 11.60 -32.92 -7.08
C ASN A 168 10.48 -33.08 -8.14
N LEU A 169 10.70 -32.52 -9.30
CA LEU A 169 9.79 -32.41 -10.43
C LEU A 169 10.57 -32.70 -11.72
N SER A 170 10.02 -33.45 -12.64
CA SER A 170 10.58 -33.70 -13.96
C SER A 170 9.64 -33.28 -15.07
N GLY A 171 10.18 -32.96 -16.25
CA GLY A 171 9.39 -32.65 -17.45
C GLY A 171 8.67 -31.30 -17.39
N ALA A 172 9.12 -30.37 -16.55
CA ALA A 172 8.62 -29.00 -16.55
C ALA A 172 9.32 -28.15 -17.62
N SER A 173 8.56 -27.34 -18.36
CA SER A 173 9.08 -26.43 -19.38
C SER A 173 8.28 -25.13 -19.43
N ILE A 174 8.97 -24.03 -19.76
CA ILE A 174 8.32 -22.73 -19.98
C ILE A 174 7.70 -22.73 -21.37
N VAL A 175 6.41 -22.42 -21.46
CA VAL A 175 5.66 -22.30 -22.73
C VAL A 175 5.75 -20.87 -23.25
N SER A 176 5.54 -19.89 -22.40
CA SER A 176 5.52 -18.47 -22.77
C SER A 176 5.92 -17.55 -21.63
N THR A 177 6.33 -16.32 -21.99
CA THR A 177 6.70 -15.27 -21.04
C THR A 177 6.00 -13.95 -21.39
N TYR A 178 5.81 -13.10 -20.40
CA TYR A 178 5.44 -11.70 -20.59
C TYR A 178 6.57 -10.88 -21.21
N SER A 179 6.26 -9.68 -21.69
CA SER A 179 7.23 -8.77 -22.35
C SER A 179 8.42 -8.41 -21.45
N ALA A 180 8.22 -8.36 -20.13
CA ALA A 180 9.26 -8.09 -19.15
C ALA A 180 10.07 -9.34 -18.71
N GLY A 181 9.83 -10.51 -19.32
CA GLY A 181 10.58 -11.74 -19.07
C GLY A 181 10.08 -12.59 -17.90
N TYR A 182 8.97 -12.22 -17.26
CA TYR A 182 8.29 -13.09 -16.29
C TYR A 182 7.55 -14.22 -16.99
N VAL A 183 7.50 -15.39 -16.37
CA VAL A 183 6.86 -16.56 -16.97
C VAL A 183 5.34 -16.39 -16.98
N LEU A 184 4.74 -16.55 -18.16
CA LEU A 184 3.28 -16.53 -18.32
C LEU A 184 2.70 -17.92 -18.10
N GLU A 185 3.29 -18.93 -18.76
CA GLU A 185 2.76 -20.29 -18.77
C GLU A 185 3.88 -21.34 -18.64
N VAL A 186 3.63 -22.32 -17.78
CA VAL A 186 4.49 -23.50 -17.55
C VAL A 186 3.72 -24.75 -17.91
N LYS A 187 4.36 -25.69 -18.62
CA LYS A 187 3.86 -27.04 -18.88
C LYS A 187 4.57 -28.03 -17.97
N ILE A 188 3.79 -28.93 -17.34
CA ILE A 188 4.27 -30.05 -16.51
C ILE A 188 3.59 -31.33 -16.99
N GLY A 189 4.30 -32.17 -17.71
CA GLY A 189 3.68 -33.34 -18.38
C GLY A 189 2.62 -32.89 -19.39
N GLU A 190 1.35 -33.22 -19.18
CA GLU A 190 0.21 -32.81 -20.04
C GLU A 190 -0.55 -31.60 -19.52
N GLU A 191 -0.24 -31.13 -18.30
CA GLU A 191 -0.93 -30.02 -17.66
C GLU A 191 -0.17 -28.69 -17.86
N THR A 192 -0.92 -27.58 -17.85
CA THR A 192 -0.36 -26.23 -17.87
C THR A 192 -0.86 -25.41 -16.68
N CYS A 193 -0.01 -24.51 -16.19
CA CYS A 193 -0.37 -23.54 -15.16
C CYS A 193 0.29 -22.18 -15.44
N SER A 194 -0.19 -21.12 -14.82
CA SER A 194 0.48 -19.81 -14.91
C SER A 194 1.82 -19.83 -14.20
N GLY A 195 2.75 -18.97 -14.63
CA GLY A 195 4.03 -18.76 -13.94
C GLY A 195 3.85 -18.30 -12.50
N ASP A 196 2.83 -17.48 -12.22
CA ASP A 196 2.50 -17.06 -10.86
C ASP A 196 1.98 -18.23 -10.00
N SER A 197 1.11 -19.10 -10.54
CA SER A 197 0.65 -20.31 -9.83
C SER A 197 1.80 -21.31 -9.60
N PHE A 198 2.71 -21.43 -10.56
CA PHE A 198 3.92 -22.26 -10.40
C PHE A 198 4.83 -21.70 -9.29
N ARG A 199 5.05 -20.37 -9.26
CA ARG A 199 5.77 -19.68 -8.20
C ARG A 199 5.16 -20.00 -6.83
N ASP A 200 3.85 -19.83 -6.67
CA ASP A 200 3.16 -20.04 -5.40
C ASP A 200 3.18 -21.51 -4.96
N THR A 201 3.01 -22.44 -5.90
CA THR A 201 3.03 -23.90 -5.61
C THR A 201 4.37 -24.38 -5.10
N TYR A 202 5.46 -23.82 -5.63
CA TYR A 202 6.83 -24.25 -5.30
C TYR A 202 7.59 -23.26 -4.42
N ASP A 203 6.90 -22.27 -3.86
CA ASP A 203 7.46 -21.23 -2.96
C ASP A 203 8.71 -20.56 -3.57
N LEU A 204 8.59 -20.17 -4.85
CA LEU A 204 9.67 -19.49 -5.53
C LEU A 204 9.65 -17.98 -5.21
N PRO A 205 10.83 -17.34 -5.11
CA PRO A 205 10.92 -15.90 -4.83
C PRO A 205 10.22 -15.03 -5.87
N SER A 206 10.23 -15.44 -7.15
CA SER A 206 9.70 -14.66 -8.27
C SER A 206 9.11 -15.56 -9.35
N SER A 207 8.17 -15.05 -10.13
CA SER A 207 7.71 -15.66 -11.38
C SER A 207 8.62 -15.36 -12.60
N CYS A 208 9.73 -14.66 -12.39
CA CYS A 208 10.80 -14.58 -13.39
C CYS A 208 11.82 -15.69 -13.12
N PHE A 209 11.69 -16.82 -13.81
CA PHE A 209 12.57 -17.96 -13.60
C PHE A 209 12.91 -18.69 -14.91
N GLU A 210 14.00 -19.46 -14.85
CA GLU A 210 14.43 -20.44 -15.86
C GLU A 210 14.32 -21.84 -15.28
N LEU A 211 13.95 -22.81 -16.11
CA LEU A 211 13.87 -24.21 -15.76
C LEU A 211 14.97 -24.98 -16.49
N GLN A 212 15.70 -25.83 -15.78
CA GLN A 212 16.76 -26.67 -16.31
C GLN A 212 16.58 -28.09 -15.79
N GLU A 213 16.64 -29.09 -16.64
CA GLU A 213 16.68 -30.47 -16.21
C GLU A 213 18.01 -30.76 -15.48
N PHE A 214 17.95 -31.39 -14.33
CA PHE A 214 19.08 -31.67 -13.48
C PHE A 214 18.87 -32.98 -12.73
N ASP A 215 19.56 -34.04 -13.14
CA ASP A 215 19.54 -35.36 -12.50
C ASP A 215 18.10 -35.90 -12.25
N GLY A 216 17.26 -35.87 -13.28
CA GLY A 216 15.86 -36.30 -13.22
C GLY A 216 14.94 -35.38 -12.40
N LYS A 217 15.41 -34.20 -12.01
CA LYS A 217 14.73 -33.15 -11.30
C LYS A 217 14.74 -31.85 -12.10
N THR A 218 14.08 -30.83 -11.61
CA THR A 218 14.10 -29.50 -12.21
C THR A 218 14.88 -28.53 -11.33
N ARG A 219 15.95 -27.96 -11.85
CA ARG A 219 16.60 -26.78 -11.27
C ARG A 219 15.86 -25.55 -11.72
N VAL A 220 15.47 -24.71 -10.79
CA VAL A 220 14.84 -23.40 -11.03
C VAL A 220 15.84 -22.32 -10.65
N VAL A 221 16.09 -21.39 -11.56
CA VAL A 221 16.88 -20.19 -11.31
C VAL A 221 15.93 -19.00 -11.40
N THR A 222 15.64 -18.35 -10.27
CA THR A 222 14.76 -17.19 -10.20
C THR A 222 15.55 -15.90 -10.23
N ARG A 223 14.95 -14.82 -10.78
CA ARG A 223 15.47 -13.46 -10.75
C ARG A 223 14.44 -12.53 -10.14
N GLY A 224 14.90 -11.72 -9.16
CA GLY A 224 14.06 -10.83 -8.39
C GLY A 224 13.31 -11.52 -7.25
N VAL A 225 12.58 -10.72 -6.46
CA VAL A 225 11.75 -11.13 -5.33
C VAL A 225 10.40 -10.41 -5.41
N GLY A 226 9.33 -11.19 -5.46
CA GLY A 226 7.95 -10.68 -5.57
C GLY A 226 7.36 -10.87 -6.96
N HIS A 227 6.18 -10.29 -7.16
CA HIS A 227 5.36 -10.46 -8.37
C HIS A 227 5.77 -9.54 -9.54
N GLY A 228 6.63 -8.55 -9.31
CA GLY A 228 7.18 -7.67 -10.34
C GLY A 228 6.27 -6.56 -10.86
N LEU A 229 5.04 -6.38 -10.34
CA LEU A 229 4.12 -5.32 -10.76
C LEU A 229 4.26 -4.08 -9.88
N GLY A 230 4.17 -2.88 -10.47
CA GLY A 230 4.20 -1.60 -9.75
C GLY A 230 5.59 -1.22 -9.24
N MET A 231 5.72 -0.71 -8.01
CA MET A 231 6.97 -0.18 -7.48
C MET A 231 7.93 -1.31 -7.03
N SER A 232 9.18 -1.29 -7.53
CA SER A 232 10.27 -2.05 -6.92
C SER A 232 10.81 -1.28 -5.73
N GLN A 233 10.77 -1.87 -4.54
CA GLN A 233 11.27 -1.25 -3.31
C GLN A 233 12.77 -1.00 -3.37
N TYR A 234 13.54 -1.95 -3.91
CA TYR A 234 14.99 -1.79 -4.06
C TYR A 234 15.33 -0.63 -5.00
N MET A 235 14.72 -0.59 -6.20
CA MET A 235 14.94 0.53 -7.14
C MET A 235 14.49 1.86 -6.55
N ALA A 236 13.35 1.91 -5.86
CA ALA A 236 12.87 3.10 -5.16
C ALA A 236 13.88 3.60 -4.13
N ASN A 237 14.49 2.69 -3.36
CA ASN A 237 15.53 3.02 -2.41
C ASN A 237 16.82 3.55 -3.08
N GLU A 238 17.22 2.95 -4.20
CA GLU A 238 18.35 3.45 -4.99
C GLU A 238 18.07 4.83 -5.60
N MET A 239 16.81 5.12 -5.97
CA MET A 239 16.39 6.46 -6.40
C MET A 239 16.47 7.46 -5.24
N ALA A 240 16.02 7.08 -4.04
CA ALA A 240 16.12 7.91 -2.83
C ALA A 240 17.58 8.21 -2.46
N LYS A 241 18.47 7.22 -2.48
CA LYS A 241 19.93 7.40 -2.33
C LYS A 241 20.51 8.34 -3.38
N GLY A 242 19.95 8.37 -4.58
CA GLY A 242 20.28 9.27 -5.66
C GLY A 242 19.70 10.69 -5.50
N GLY A 243 19.00 10.99 -4.39
CA GLY A 243 18.42 12.30 -4.08
C GLY A 243 17.05 12.54 -4.69
N LYS A 244 16.34 11.49 -5.13
CA LYS A 244 14.94 11.58 -5.59
C LYS A 244 13.99 11.68 -4.41
N SER A 245 13.03 12.60 -4.49
CA SER A 245 11.95 12.71 -3.51
C SER A 245 10.95 11.56 -3.66
N TYR A 246 10.18 11.26 -2.61
CA TYR A 246 9.12 10.26 -2.64
C TYR A 246 8.06 10.54 -3.73
N THR A 247 7.79 11.81 -4.02
CA THR A 247 6.88 12.20 -5.10
C THR A 247 7.44 11.86 -6.47
N GLU A 248 8.74 12.09 -6.71
CA GLU A 248 9.41 11.69 -7.95
C GLU A 248 9.48 10.17 -8.09
N ILE A 249 9.65 9.43 -6.99
CA ILE A 249 9.65 7.96 -6.97
C ILE A 249 8.26 7.44 -7.35
N LEU A 250 7.20 7.94 -6.73
CA LEU A 250 5.82 7.54 -7.05
C LEU A 250 5.45 7.87 -8.49
N GLN A 251 5.82 9.06 -8.98
CA GLN A 251 5.59 9.46 -10.37
C GLN A 251 6.38 8.60 -11.37
N TYR A 252 7.54 8.10 -11.00
CA TYR A 252 8.29 7.17 -11.84
C TYR A 252 7.54 5.86 -12.05
N PHE A 253 7.05 5.25 -10.96
CA PHE A 253 6.40 3.93 -11.04
C PHE A 253 4.94 4.00 -11.47
N PHE A 254 4.23 5.09 -11.15
CA PHE A 254 2.81 5.30 -11.40
C PHE A 254 2.57 6.56 -12.25
N GLU A 255 3.25 6.64 -13.39
CA GLU A 255 3.20 7.78 -14.29
C GLU A 255 1.78 8.08 -14.77
N GLY A 256 1.33 9.34 -14.62
CA GLY A 256 -0.03 9.76 -14.98
C GLY A 256 -1.04 9.64 -13.84
N THR A 257 -0.61 9.25 -12.64
CA THR A 257 -1.41 9.39 -11.41
C THR A 257 -1.11 10.73 -10.72
N GLU A 258 -1.92 11.09 -9.74
CA GLU A 258 -1.76 12.29 -8.94
C GLU A 258 -1.65 11.93 -7.45
N ILE A 259 -0.80 12.63 -6.71
CA ILE A 259 -0.78 12.55 -5.25
C ILE A 259 -1.73 13.65 -4.74
N LYS A 260 -2.76 13.25 -4.00
CA LYS A 260 -3.75 14.17 -3.41
C LYS A 260 -3.85 13.97 -1.91
N GLU A 261 -4.16 15.05 -1.21
CA GLU A 261 -4.54 15.00 0.20
C GLU A 261 -6.02 14.69 0.29
N VAL A 262 -6.37 13.62 0.99
CA VAL A 262 -7.75 13.20 1.24
C VAL A 262 -8.08 13.41 2.71
N ALA A 263 -8.28 14.67 3.08
CA ALA A 263 -8.68 15.01 4.45
C ALA A 263 -10.11 14.54 4.82
N GLU A 264 -10.94 14.15 3.84
CA GLU A 264 -12.38 14.02 4.01
C GLU A 264 -13.02 12.76 3.41
N ILE A 265 -12.27 11.84 2.78
CA ILE A 265 -12.88 10.63 2.15
C ILE A 265 -13.38 9.60 3.18
N LEU A 266 -12.96 9.71 4.44
CA LEU A 266 -13.00 8.61 5.38
C LEU A 266 -14.26 8.47 6.23
N TRP A 267 -15.24 9.35 6.17
CA TRP A 267 -16.24 9.45 7.24
C TRP A 267 -17.69 9.25 6.80
N ASP A 268 -17.95 8.70 5.62
CA ASP A 268 -19.28 8.21 5.23
C ASP A 268 -19.44 6.68 5.42
N VAL A 269 -18.64 6.09 6.29
CA VAL A 269 -18.85 4.68 6.70
C VAL A 269 -19.76 4.69 7.93
N GLU A 270 -21.08 4.56 7.67
CA GLU A 270 -22.10 4.31 8.69
C GLU A 270 -21.92 2.94 9.39
#